data_bab4576e4a62c30d66e01bcd99e43f11
#
_entry.id   bab4576e4a62c30d66e01bcd99e43f11
#
_cell.length_a   1.000
_cell.length_b   1.000
_cell.length_c   1.000
_cell.angle_alpha   90.00
_cell.angle_beta   90.00
_cell.angle_gamma   90.00
#
_symmetry.space_group_name_H-M   'P 1'
#
loop_
_entity.id
_entity.type
_entity.pdbx_description
1 polymer ?
#
loop_
_entity_poly.entity_id
_entity_poly.type
_entity_poly.pdbx_seq_one_letter_code
_entity_poly.pdbx_strand_id
1 'polypeptide(L)'
;GTPEDRRDVIAEAWQRLKATAHELQVPMLLLSQIRRFDEGRADLRPRLSDLNTTEADLTLLLYRDEVYHRESLDGGTAEVTAWREGASLGTCRLAFDEDFVRFADLDA
;
A
#
# COMPACT_ATOMS: atom_id res chain seq x y z
N GLY A 1 25.45 -4.29 -2.24
CA GLY A 1 25.07 -3.11 -2.94
C GLY A 1 24.62 -1.97 -2.06
N THR A 2 24.58 -0.77 -2.61
CA THR A 2 24.09 0.40 -1.89
C THR A 2 22.54 0.40 -1.87
N PRO A 3 21.90 1.18 -0.99
CA PRO A 3 20.46 1.36 -1.04
C PRO A 3 19.98 1.94 -2.36
N GLU A 4 20.76 2.79 -3.01
CA GLU A 4 20.44 3.35 -4.32
C GLU A 4 20.42 2.29 -5.41
N ASP A 5 21.39 1.36 -5.39
CA ASP A 5 21.44 0.24 -6.34
C ASP A 5 20.20 -0.64 -6.20
N ARG A 6 19.74 -0.86 -4.97
CA ARG A 6 18.53 -1.65 -4.71
C ARG A 6 17.29 -0.97 -5.25
N ARG A 7 17.19 0.36 -5.09
CA ARG A 7 16.07 1.13 -5.63
C ARG A 7 16.04 1.06 -7.15
N ASP A 8 17.20 1.16 -7.78
CA ASP A 8 17.30 1.10 -9.23
C ASP A 8 16.89 -0.28 -9.76
N VAL A 9 17.32 -1.35 -9.08
CA VAL A 9 16.93 -2.73 -9.44
C VAL A 9 15.43 -2.92 -9.28
N ILE A 10 14.84 -2.44 -8.20
CA ILE A 10 13.40 -2.54 -7.96
C ILE A 10 12.62 -1.73 -9.00
N ALA A 11 13.04 -0.49 -9.27
CA ALA A 11 12.38 0.34 -10.27
C ALA A 11 12.42 -0.31 -11.66
N GLU A 12 13.56 -0.89 -12.04
CA GLU A 12 13.70 -1.59 -13.31
C GLU A 12 12.77 -2.80 -13.37
N ALA A 13 12.69 -3.59 -12.28
CA ALA A 13 11.80 -4.75 -12.21
C ALA A 13 10.33 -4.32 -12.38
N TRP A 14 9.93 -3.24 -11.74
CA TRP A 14 8.56 -2.70 -11.86
C TRP A 14 8.26 -2.25 -13.29
N GLN A 15 9.21 -1.58 -13.94
CA GLN A 15 9.07 -1.15 -15.34
C GLN A 15 8.88 -2.35 -16.27
N ARG A 16 9.64 -3.42 -16.06
CA ARG A 16 9.53 -4.65 -16.85
C ARG A 16 8.17 -5.32 -16.64
N LEU A 17 7.71 -5.40 -15.41
CA LEU A 17 6.40 -5.97 -15.09
C LEU A 17 5.28 -5.15 -15.71
N LYS A 18 5.38 -3.83 -15.65
CA LYS A 18 4.41 -2.94 -16.26
C LYS A 18 4.38 -3.11 -17.78
N ALA A 19 5.54 -3.19 -18.43
CA ALA A 19 5.65 -3.43 -19.86
C ALA A 19 5.03 -4.77 -20.24
N THR A 20 5.28 -5.81 -19.45
CA THR A 20 4.70 -7.14 -19.67
C THR A 20 3.18 -7.12 -19.55
N ALA A 21 2.65 -6.43 -18.56
CA ALA A 21 1.20 -6.28 -18.39
C ALA A 21 0.57 -5.61 -19.61
N HIS A 22 1.19 -4.54 -20.11
CA HIS A 22 0.73 -3.86 -21.32
C HIS A 22 0.81 -4.77 -22.56
N GLU A 23 1.92 -5.46 -22.72
CA GLU A 23 2.12 -6.35 -23.87
C GLU A 23 1.09 -7.48 -23.91
N LEU A 24 0.82 -8.08 -22.75
CA LEU A 24 -0.14 -9.18 -22.64
C LEU A 24 -1.59 -8.69 -22.47
N GLN A 25 -1.80 -7.40 -22.31
CA GLN A 25 -3.12 -6.79 -22.06
C GLN A 25 -3.84 -7.43 -20.87
N VAL A 26 -3.11 -7.58 -19.77
CA VAL A 26 -3.64 -8.15 -18.52
C VAL A 26 -3.40 -7.18 -17.37
N PRO A 27 -4.29 -7.14 -16.36
CA PRO A 27 -4.00 -6.43 -15.13
C PRO A 27 -2.95 -7.19 -14.31
N MET A 28 -2.13 -6.46 -13.58
CA MET A 28 -1.12 -7.04 -12.72
C MET A 28 -1.19 -6.38 -11.35
N LEU A 29 -1.38 -7.19 -10.33
CA LEU A 29 -1.44 -6.73 -8.94
C LEU A 29 -0.15 -7.13 -8.24
N LEU A 30 0.58 -6.15 -7.72
CA LEU A 30 1.82 -6.37 -6.99
C LEU A 30 1.62 -6.02 -5.52
N LEU A 31 2.00 -6.93 -4.64
CA LEU A 31 1.97 -6.71 -3.20
C LEU A 31 3.36 -6.31 -2.72
N SER A 32 3.42 -5.25 -1.94
CA SER A 32 4.69 -4.76 -1.42
C SER A 32 4.52 -4.40 0.06
N GLN A 33 5.51 -4.74 0.86
CA GLN A 33 5.55 -4.36 2.27
C GLN A 33 6.34 -3.08 2.45
N ILE A 34 5.77 -2.15 3.23
CA ILE A 34 6.51 -0.98 3.68
C ILE A 34 7.30 -1.42 4.90
N ARG A 35 8.61 -1.57 4.75
CA ARG A 35 9.47 -2.11 5.81
C ARG A 35 9.94 -1.08 6.81
N ARG A 36 10.12 0.16 6.35
CA ARG A 36 10.66 1.22 7.20
C ARG A 36 9.99 2.54 6.88
N PHE A 37 9.42 3.14 7.89
CA PHE A 37 9.03 4.52 7.88
C PHE A 37 9.27 5.06 9.29
N ASP A 38 9.27 6.38 9.43
CA ASP A 38 9.50 7.02 10.72
C ASP A 38 8.32 6.79 11.65
N GLU A 39 8.45 5.83 12.57
CA GLU A 39 7.43 5.53 13.56
C GLU A 39 7.27 6.63 14.61
N GLY A 40 8.21 7.57 14.67
CA GLY A 40 8.11 8.74 15.54
C GLY A 40 7.19 9.82 15.01
N ARG A 41 6.77 9.74 13.76
CA ARG A 41 5.84 10.73 13.21
C ARG A 41 4.44 10.54 13.81
N ALA A 42 3.70 11.65 13.94
CA ALA A 42 2.40 11.65 14.62
C ALA A 42 1.35 10.81 13.87
N ASP A 43 1.34 10.89 12.54
CA ASP A 43 0.45 10.11 11.70
C ASP A 43 1.23 8.94 11.11
N LEU A 44 0.87 7.72 11.51
CA LEU A 44 1.54 6.51 11.08
C LEU A 44 0.98 5.93 9.79
N ARG A 45 0.03 6.61 9.16
CA ARG A 45 -0.50 6.18 7.87
C ARG A 45 0.59 6.16 6.81
N PRO A 46 0.61 5.14 5.95
CA PRO A 46 1.60 5.09 4.88
C PRO A 46 1.43 6.23 3.89
N ARG A 47 2.53 6.68 3.32
CA ARG A 47 2.57 7.75 2.32
C ARG A 47 3.22 7.21 1.05
N LEU A 48 2.95 7.85 -0.08
CA LEU A 48 3.63 7.48 -1.32
C LEU A 48 5.14 7.56 -1.20
N SER A 49 5.64 8.52 -0.41
CA SER A 49 7.08 8.66 -0.17
C SER A 49 7.71 7.50 0.61
N ASP A 50 6.89 6.67 1.25
CA ASP A 50 7.38 5.46 1.94
C ASP A 50 7.65 4.31 0.97
N LEU A 51 7.26 4.44 -0.29
CA LEU A 51 7.44 3.42 -1.32
C LEU A 51 8.76 3.59 -2.04
N ASN A 52 9.35 2.48 -2.47
CA ASN A 52 10.58 2.48 -3.25
C ASN A 52 10.37 2.96 -4.69
N THR A 53 9.16 2.85 -5.20
CA THR A 53 8.83 3.23 -6.57
C THR A 53 7.36 3.62 -6.66
N THR A 54 7.04 4.51 -7.61
CA THR A 54 5.68 4.97 -7.89
C THR A 54 5.28 4.67 -9.34
N GLU A 55 5.86 3.62 -9.93
CA GLU A 55 5.62 3.23 -11.32
C GLU A 55 4.24 2.63 -11.57
N ALA A 56 3.50 2.30 -10.52
CA ALA A 56 2.17 1.72 -10.65
C ALA A 56 1.17 2.73 -11.21
N ASP A 57 0.24 2.26 -12.04
CA ASP A 57 -0.87 3.08 -12.53
C ASP A 57 -1.83 3.45 -11.41
N LEU A 58 -2.02 2.53 -10.47
CA LEU A 58 -2.85 2.71 -9.29
C LEU A 58 -2.12 2.14 -8.08
N THR A 59 -2.06 2.92 -7.02
CA THR A 59 -1.44 2.49 -5.75
C THR A 59 -2.49 2.50 -4.66
N LEU A 60 -2.59 1.38 -3.94
CA LEU A 60 -3.46 1.25 -2.77
C LEU A 60 -2.60 1.15 -1.54
N LEU A 61 -2.79 2.07 -0.59
CA LEU A 61 -2.09 2.06 0.69
C LEU A 61 -3.05 1.58 1.78
N LEU A 62 -2.63 0.56 2.51
CA LEU A 62 -3.42 -0.06 3.57
C LEU A 62 -2.92 0.36 4.94
N TYR A 63 -3.86 0.71 5.83
CA TYR A 63 -3.55 1.10 7.19
C TYR A 63 -4.55 0.50 8.17
N ARG A 64 -4.03 -0.11 9.23
CA ARG A 64 -4.84 -0.61 10.34
C ARG A 64 -4.37 0.06 11.63
N ASP A 65 -5.18 0.96 12.14
CA ASP A 65 -4.85 1.74 13.34
C ASP A 65 -4.59 0.86 14.56
N GLU A 66 -5.34 -0.22 14.70
CA GLU A 66 -5.21 -1.15 15.83
C GLU A 66 -3.83 -1.82 15.94
N VAL A 67 -3.08 -1.88 14.84
CA VAL A 67 -1.72 -2.43 14.85
C VAL A 67 -0.78 -1.54 15.67
N TYR A 68 -1.01 -0.21 15.63
CA TYR A 68 -0.17 0.78 16.30
C TYR A 68 -0.77 1.26 17.61
N HIS A 69 -2.09 1.21 17.75
CA HIS A 69 -2.82 1.72 18.91
C HIS A 69 -3.80 0.65 19.40
N ARG A 70 -3.45 -0.05 20.48
CA ARG A 70 -4.24 -1.17 21.01
C ARG A 70 -5.67 -0.78 21.39
N GLU A 71 -5.86 0.46 21.85
CA GLU A 71 -7.16 0.98 22.27
C GLU A 71 -7.82 1.81 21.18
N SER A 72 -7.47 1.55 19.92
CA SER A 72 -8.06 2.26 18.79
C SER A 72 -9.58 2.10 18.76
N LEU A 73 -10.28 3.21 18.52
CA LEU A 73 -11.72 3.19 18.26
C LEU A 73 -12.03 2.60 16.88
N ASP A 74 -11.02 2.47 16.04
CA ASP A 74 -11.12 1.90 14.70
C ASP A 74 -10.69 0.44 14.64
N GLY A 75 -10.66 -0.23 15.80
CA GLY A 75 -10.35 -1.67 15.85
C GLY A 75 -11.27 -2.47 14.94
N GLY A 76 -10.71 -3.51 14.30
CA GLY A 76 -11.45 -4.34 13.36
C GLY A 76 -11.68 -3.67 12.01
N THR A 77 -11.02 -2.55 11.73
CA THR A 77 -11.13 -1.86 10.45
C THR A 77 -9.77 -1.67 9.79
N ALA A 78 -9.79 -1.50 8.47
CA ALA A 78 -8.63 -1.12 7.68
C ALA A 78 -9.00 0.06 6.78
N GLU A 79 -8.09 1.01 6.66
CA GLU A 79 -8.23 2.10 5.69
C GLU A 79 -7.51 1.72 4.41
N VAL A 80 -8.13 1.99 3.28
CA VAL A 80 -7.52 1.84 1.96
C VAL A 80 -7.56 3.19 1.26
N THR A 81 -6.39 3.75 1.01
CA THR A 81 -6.27 5.01 0.27
C THR A 81 -5.74 4.72 -1.13
N ALA A 82 -6.45 5.19 -2.13
CA ALA A 82 -6.07 4.99 -3.52
C ALA A 82 -5.39 6.24 -4.08
N TRP A 83 -4.33 6.03 -4.84
CA TRP A 83 -3.54 7.08 -5.49
C TRP A 83 -3.36 6.76 -6.96
N ARG A 84 -3.51 7.77 -7.80
CA ARG A 84 -3.24 7.69 -9.23
C ARG A 84 -2.42 8.90 -9.64
N GLU A 85 -1.25 8.64 -10.24
CA GLU A 85 -0.36 9.71 -10.74
C GLU A 85 -0.07 10.80 -9.70
N GLY A 86 0.13 10.38 -8.45
CA GLY A 86 0.46 11.31 -7.36
C GLY A 86 -0.74 12.03 -6.74
N ALA A 87 -1.95 11.80 -7.23
CA ALA A 87 -3.17 12.39 -6.69
C ALA A 87 -3.98 11.37 -5.91
N SER A 88 -4.50 11.76 -4.75
CA SER A 88 -5.38 10.91 -3.95
C SER A 88 -6.76 10.81 -4.61
N LEU A 89 -7.25 9.58 -4.76
CA LEU A 89 -8.61 9.33 -5.23
C LEU A 89 -9.60 9.21 -4.07
N GLY A 90 -9.10 9.15 -2.84
CA GLY A 90 -9.91 9.04 -1.65
C GLY A 90 -9.53 7.84 -0.79
N THR A 91 -10.19 7.75 0.35
CA THR A 91 -9.98 6.70 1.34
C THR A 91 -11.30 6.02 1.65
N CYS A 92 -11.29 4.70 1.73
CA CYS A 92 -12.44 3.94 2.22
C CYS A 92 -12.02 3.09 3.42
N ARG A 93 -13.00 2.67 4.20
CA ARG A 93 -12.79 1.75 5.32
C ARG A 93 -13.42 0.42 5.01
N LEU A 94 -12.70 -0.65 5.39
CA LEU A 94 -13.18 -2.01 5.29
C LEU A 94 -13.14 -2.64 6.67
N ALA A 95 -14.01 -3.62 6.90
CA ALA A 95 -13.88 -4.48 8.05
C ALA A 95 -12.67 -5.40 7.85
N PHE A 96 -11.91 -5.63 8.91
CA PHE A 96 -10.81 -6.59 8.89
C PHE A 96 -11.00 -7.59 10.02
N ASP A 97 -11.14 -8.85 9.66
CA ASP A 97 -11.26 -9.95 10.59
C ASP A 97 -9.87 -10.55 10.81
N GLU A 98 -9.28 -10.26 11.98
CA GLU A 98 -7.94 -10.70 12.33
C GLU A 98 -7.85 -12.23 12.44
N ASP A 99 -8.90 -12.87 12.94
CA ASP A 99 -8.91 -14.33 13.15
C ASP A 99 -8.84 -15.08 11.81
N PHE A 100 -9.48 -14.54 10.77
CA PHE A 100 -9.53 -15.15 9.45
C PHE A 100 -8.67 -14.41 8.41
N VAL A 101 -8.00 -13.34 8.82
CA VAL A 101 -7.19 -12.48 7.93
C VAL A 101 -7.98 -12.12 6.69
N ARG A 102 -9.16 -11.54 6.88
CA ARG A 102 -10.10 -11.26 5.81
C ARG A 102 -10.62 -9.83 5.86
N PHE A 103 -10.70 -9.21 4.68
CA PHE A 103 -11.37 -7.93 4.50
C PHE A 103 -12.83 -8.15 4.09
N ALA A 104 -13.70 -7.26 4.52
CA ALA A 104 -15.11 -7.28 4.15
C ALA A 104 -15.68 -5.86 4.15
N ASP A 105 -16.82 -5.68 3.52
CA ASP A 105 -17.51 -4.40 3.57
C ASP A 105 -18.00 -4.12 4.99
N LEU A 106 -17.89 -2.85 5.43
CA LEU A 106 -18.33 -2.46 6.78
C LEU A 106 -19.83 -2.63 6.97
N ASP A 107 -20.60 -2.47 5.91
CA ASP A 107 -22.06 -2.51 5.95
C ASP A 107 -22.64 -3.90 5.60
N ALA A 108 -21.77 -4.89 5.53
CA ALA A 108 -22.20 -6.25 5.19
C ALA A 108 -22.73 -7.01 6.40
#